data_e32ca93b51178b65593c98b7b2e21ee1
#
_entry.id   e32ca93b51178b65593c98b7b2e21ee1
#
_cell.length_a   1.000
_cell.length_b   1.000
_cell.length_c   1.000
_cell.angle_alpha   90.00
_cell.angle_beta   90.00
_cell.angle_gamma   90.00
#
_symmetry.space_group_name_H-M   'P 1'
#
loop_
_entity.id
_entity.type
_entity.pdbx_description
1 polymer ?
#
loop_
_entity_poly.entity_id
_entity_poly.type
_entity_poly.pdbx_seq_one_letter_code
_entity_poly.pdbx_strand_id
1 'polypeptide(L)'
;MQNRSFLGSIPPVTLNLIIVNFIVWLAALTLPKIAGINLNYWLGLHYFAADDFNVVQLITYMFLHDTSGIEHIFFNMFSVFMFGRTLEAVWGGKRFLFYYITTGMGAALVQEAAWYFELRSAISETVALYGWEQTSQLLNNFITVGASGAAFGILLAFGGFFPNAPLFIIFIPIPIKAK
;
A
#
# COMPACT_ATOMS: atom_id res chain seq x y z
N MET A 1 4.92 -39.18 0.02
CA MET A 1 4.92 -37.82 -0.56
C MET A 1 3.78 -37.04 0.06
N GLN A 2 4.06 -36.12 0.97
CA GLN A 2 2.99 -35.26 1.54
C GLN A 2 2.49 -34.33 0.44
N ASN A 3 1.22 -34.43 0.07
CA ASN A 3 0.50 -33.46 -0.74
C ASN A 3 0.46 -32.12 0.02
N ARG A 4 1.48 -31.28 -0.13
CA ARG A 4 1.40 -29.90 0.36
C ARG A 4 0.34 -29.20 -0.50
N SER A 5 -0.73 -28.73 0.14
CA SER A 5 -1.70 -27.89 -0.54
C SER A 5 -1.00 -26.68 -1.15
N PHE A 6 -1.52 -26.12 -2.24
CA PHE A 6 -0.96 -24.92 -2.89
C PHE A 6 -0.70 -23.80 -1.86
N LEU A 7 -1.63 -23.56 -0.95
CA LEU A 7 -1.50 -22.58 0.13
C LEU A 7 -0.34 -22.91 1.09
N GLY A 8 -0.07 -24.20 1.35
CA GLY A 8 1.05 -24.64 2.17
C GLY A 8 2.45 -24.46 1.50
N SER A 9 2.48 -24.05 0.23
CA SER A 9 3.74 -23.72 -0.48
C SER A 9 4.09 -22.22 -0.43
N ILE A 10 3.19 -21.37 0.05
CA ILE A 10 3.41 -19.92 0.17
C ILE A 10 4.02 -19.64 1.56
N PRO A 11 5.14 -18.89 1.65
CA PRO A 11 5.70 -18.49 2.93
C PRO A 11 4.69 -17.73 3.80
N PRO A 12 4.73 -17.92 5.13
CA PRO A 12 3.62 -17.50 6.01
C PRO A 12 3.40 -15.99 6.07
N VAL A 13 4.44 -15.16 6.01
CA VAL A 13 4.27 -13.71 6.07
C VAL A 13 3.64 -13.20 4.78
N THR A 14 4.11 -13.67 3.63
CA THR A 14 3.50 -13.35 2.32
C THR A 14 2.02 -13.74 2.29
N LEU A 15 1.69 -14.96 2.75
CA LEU A 15 0.30 -15.42 2.79
C LEU A 15 -0.56 -14.55 3.72
N ASN A 16 -0.07 -14.25 4.93
CA ASN A 16 -0.80 -13.43 5.89
C ASN A 16 -1.01 -12.01 5.40
N LEU A 17 -0.02 -11.39 4.75
CA LEU A 17 -0.17 -10.07 4.15
C LEU A 17 -1.29 -10.06 3.10
N ILE A 18 -1.32 -11.05 2.22
CA ILE A 18 -2.37 -11.18 1.21
C ILE A 18 -3.75 -11.35 1.88
N ILE A 19 -3.87 -12.26 2.84
CA ILE A 19 -5.14 -12.52 3.54
C ILE A 19 -5.64 -11.27 4.26
N VAL A 20 -4.77 -10.58 5.02
CA VAL A 20 -5.14 -9.36 5.77
C VAL A 20 -5.63 -8.28 4.81
N ASN A 21 -4.93 -8.04 3.70
CA ASN A 21 -5.34 -7.03 2.71
C ASN A 21 -6.71 -7.37 2.11
N PHE A 22 -6.98 -8.64 1.76
CA PHE A 22 -8.30 -9.04 1.26
C PHE A 22 -9.40 -8.89 2.32
N ILE A 23 -9.14 -9.25 3.58
CA ILE A 23 -10.12 -9.08 4.67
C ILE A 23 -10.43 -7.59 4.87
N VAL A 24 -9.41 -6.73 4.93
CA VAL A 24 -9.59 -5.27 5.10
C VAL A 24 -10.34 -4.67 3.91
N TRP A 25 -10.03 -5.10 2.68
CA TRP A 25 -10.74 -4.65 1.49
C TRP A 25 -12.22 -5.06 1.49
N LEU A 26 -12.54 -6.30 1.86
CA LEU A 26 -13.94 -6.74 2.03
C LEU A 26 -14.65 -5.96 3.12
N ALA A 27 -13.96 -5.65 4.22
CA ALA A 27 -14.51 -4.80 5.28
C ALA A 27 -14.76 -3.37 4.78
N ALA A 28 -13.84 -2.79 4.01
CA ALA A 28 -14.01 -1.47 3.41
C ALA A 28 -15.17 -1.40 2.40
N LEU A 29 -15.48 -2.51 1.70
CA LEU A 29 -16.65 -2.62 0.82
C LEU A 29 -17.98 -2.73 1.57
N THR A 30 -17.99 -3.37 2.73
CA THR A 30 -19.23 -3.77 3.43
C THR A 30 -19.61 -2.82 4.56
N LEU A 31 -18.65 -2.35 5.36
CA LEU A 31 -18.90 -1.52 6.54
C LEU A 31 -19.61 -0.20 6.25
N PRO A 32 -19.34 0.51 5.14
CA PRO A 32 -20.10 1.72 4.80
C PRO A 32 -21.61 1.47 4.64
N LYS A 33 -21.98 0.29 4.11
CA LYS A 33 -23.38 -0.09 3.86
C LYS A 33 -24.10 -0.60 5.12
N ILE A 34 -23.37 -1.27 6.02
CA ILE A 34 -23.95 -1.94 7.19
C ILE A 34 -23.92 -1.03 8.42
N ALA A 35 -22.84 -0.29 8.61
CA ALA A 35 -22.56 0.49 9.82
C ALA A 35 -22.28 1.98 9.56
N GLY A 36 -22.26 2.44 8.31
CA GLY A 36 -21.90 3.82 7.96
C GLY A 36 -20.41 4.14 8.18
N ILE A 37 -19.55 3.13 8.35
CA ILE A 37 -18.13 3.31 8.66
C ILE A 37 -17.30 3.25 7.39
N ASN A 38 -16.64 4.34 7.02
CA ASN A 38 -15.71 4.37 5.90
C ASN A 38 -14.27 4.12 6.38
N LEU A 39 -13.79 2.87 6.23
CA LEU A 39 -12.44 2.51 6.64
C LEU A 39 -11.35 3.26 5.86
N ASN A 40 -11.56 3.50 4.56
CA ASN A 40 -10.60 4.22 3.74
C ASN A 40 -10.44 5.68 4.20
N TYR A 41 -11.50 6.28 4.74
CA TYR A 41 -11.42 7.59 5.35
C TYR A 41 -10.63 7.55 6.68
N TRP A 42 -11.01 6.67 7.60
CA TRP A 42 -10.43 6.69 8.96
C TRP A 42 -8.99 6.17 9.04
N LEU A 43 -8.62 5.20 8.21
CA LEU A 43 -7.34 4.50 8.26
C LEU A 43 -6.43 4.82 7.07
N GLY A 44 -6.94 5.48 6.03
CA GLY A 44 -6.15 6.00 4.92
C GLY A 44 -5.21 7.11 5.39
N LEU A 45 -4.10 7.31 4.70
CA LEU A 45 -3.15 8.36 4.99
C LEU A 45 -3.73 9.70 4.54
N HIS A 46 -4.04 10.58 5.48
CA HIS A 46 -4.36 11.98 5.23
C HIS A 46 -3.09 12.80 5.19
N TYR A 47 -3.15 13.95 4.51
CA TYR A 47 -2.06 14.91 4.54
C TYR A 47 -1.82 15.39 5.98
N PHE A 48 -0.53 15.51 6.37
CA PHE A 48 -0.16 15.78 7.78
C PHE A 48 -0.75 17.08 8.36
N ALA A 49 -1.16 18.03 7.52
CA ALA A 49 -1.78 19.29 7.95
C ALA A 49 -3.32 19.23 7.96
N ALA A 50 -3.93 18.10 7.64
CA ALA A 50 -5.36 17.86 7.75
C ALA A 50 -5.78 17.60 9.20
N ASP A 51 -7.01 17.94 9.57
CA ASP A 51 -7.53 17.73 10.94
C ASP A 51 -7.59 16.25 11.33
N ASP A 52 -7.89 15.37 10.35
CA ASP A 52 -8.06 13.94 10.58
C ASP A 52 -6.75 13.13 10.41
N PHE A 53 -5.61 13.82 10.24
CA PHE A 53 -4.32 13.12 10.20
C PHE A 53 -4.01 12.44 11.53
N ASN A 54 -3.57 11.19 11.44
CA ASN A 54 -3.08 10.42 12.57
C ASN A 54 -1.81 9.67 12.16
N VAL A 55 -0.79 9.71 13.01
CA VAL A 55 0.51 9.06 12.76
C VAL A 55 0.39 7.56 12.48
N VAL A 56 -0.63 6.88 13.00
CA VAL A 56 -0.91 5.46 12.73
C VAL A 56 -1.25 5.23 11.26
N GLN A 57 -1.77 6.23 10.57
CA GLN A 57 -2.10 6.17 9.15
C GLN A 57 -0.87 5.94 8.26
N LEU A 58 0.35 6.31 8.72
CA LEU A 58 1.61 5.98 8.04
C LEU A 58 1.81 4.46 7.85
N ILE A 59 1.06 3.64 8.59
CA ILE A 59 1.11 2.18 8.49
C ILE A 59 -0.23 1.61 7.99
N THR A 60 -1.36 2.09 8.51
CA THR A 60 -2.67 1.48 8.21
C THR A 60 -3.08 1.62 6.75
N TYR A 61 -2.71 2.72 6.10
CA TYR A 61 -3.03 2.97 4.69
C TYR A 61 -2.57 1.86 3.75
N MET A 62 -1.45 1.16 4.10
CA MET A 62 -0.85 0.07 3.31
C MET A 62 -1.76 -1.16 3.19
N PHE A 63 -2.74 -1.30 4.07
CA PHE A 63 -3.67 -2.44 4.11
C PHE A 63 -5.02 -2.10 3.48
N LEU A 64 -5.24 -0.84 3.12
CA LEU A 64 -6.45 -0.36 2.47
C LEU A 64 -6.28 -0.35 0.95
N HIS A 65 -7.39 -0.49 0.25
CA HIS A 65 -7.41 -0.45 -1.21
C HIS A 65 -8.66 0.26 -1.69
N ASP A 66 -8.56 0.83 -2.89
CA ASP A 66 -9.73 1.39 -3.56
C ASP A 66 -10.81 0.32 -3.70
N THR A 67 -12.05 0.71 -3.41
CA THR A 67 -13.22 -0.15 -3.46
C THR A 67 -14.07 0.05 -4.71
N SER A 68 -13.65 0.92 -5.62
CA SER A 68 -14.34 1.14 -6.91
C SER A 68 -14.17 -0.01 -7.89
N GLY A 69 -13.08 -0.81 -7.73
CA GLY A 69 -12.79 -1.98 -8.54
C GLY A 69 -11.88 -2.98 -7.82
N ILE A 70 -11.66 -4.14 -8.45
CA ILE A 70 -10.80 -5.19 -7.91
C ILE A 70 -9.34 -5.02 -8.36
N GLU A 71 -9.10 -4.22 -9.38
CA GLU A 71 -7.80 -4.13 -10.06
C GLU A 71 -6.70 -3.68 -9.12
N HIS A 72 -6.99 -2.69 -8.28
CA HIS A 72 -6.02 -2.12 -7.36
C HIS A 72 -5.51 -3.15 -6.36
N ILE A 73 -6.39 -3.87 -5.67
CA ILE A 73 -5.97 -4.92 -4.73
C ILE A 73 -5.35 -6.10 -5.45
N PHE A 74 -5.88 -6.48 -6.62
CA PHE A 74 -5.36 -7.61 -7.40
C PHE A 74 -3.89 -7.39 -7.77
N PHE A 75 -3.53 -6.27 -8.40
CA PHE A 75 -2.16 -6.02 -8.84
C PHE A 75 -1.19 -5.86 -7.66
N ASN A 76 -1.62 -5.25 -6.56
CA ASN A 76 -0.81 -5.17 -5.35
C ASN A 76 -0.53 -6.56 -4.77
N MET A 77 -1.55 -7.38 -4.56
CA MET A 77 -1.42 -8.71 -3.97
C MET A 77 -0.72 -9.68 -4.91
N PHE A 78 -0.91 -9.54 -6.23
CA PHE A 78 -0.15 -10.28 -7.22
C PHE A 78 1.36 -9.98 -7.13
N SER A 79 1.73 -8.71 -6.99
CA SER A 79 3.14 -8.31 -6.81
C SER A 79 3.72 -8.87 -5.52
N VAL A 80 2.99 -8.76 -4.40
CA VAL A 80 3.39 -9.35 -3.12
C VAL A 80 3.55 -10.86 -3.23
N PHE A 81 2.63 -11.55 -3.91
CA PHE A 81 2.71 -12.99 -4.14
C PHE A 81 3.92 -13.37 -4.99
N MET A 82 4.10 -12.73 -6.14
CA MET A 82 5.14 -13.11 -7.12
C MET A 82 6.55 -12.85 -6.58
N PHE A 83 6.79 -11.70 -6.00
CA PHE A 83 8.12 -11.27 -5.58
C PHE A 83 8.35 -11.47 -4.07
N GLY A 84 7.33 -11.23 -3.25
CA GLY A 84 7.43 -11.34 -1.80
C GLY A 84 7.74 -12.75 -1.34
N ARG A 85 7.11 -13.78 -1.93
CA ARG A 85 7.38 -15.18 -1.57
C ARG A 85 8.85 -15.57 -1.77
N THR A 86 9.49 -15.05 -2.84
CA THR A 86 10.90 -15.34 -3.15
C THR A 86 11.81 -14.62 -2.17
N LEU A 87 11.54 -13.35 -1.88
CA LEU A 87 12.31 -12.59 -0.90
C LEU A 87 12.14 -13.15 0.51
N GLU A 88 10.93 -13.52 0.92
CA GLU A 88 10.69 -14.15 2.21
C GLU A 88 11.44 -15.49 2.35
N ALA A 89 11.47 -16.31 1.30
CA ALA A 89 12.21 -17.56 1.29
C ALA A 89 13.74 -17.38 1.48
N VAL A 90 14.28 -16.27 0.97
CA VAL A 90 15.72 -15.94 1.07
C VAL A 90 16.05 -15.23 2.38
N TRP A 91 15.25 -14.26 2.80
CA TRP A 91 15.55 -13.41 3.96
C TRP A 91 14.99 -13.95 5.28
N GLY A 92 14.00 -14.83 5.20
CA GLY A 92 13.13 -15.22 6.32
C GLY A 92 12.05 -14.19 6.64
N GLY A 93 10.98 -14.66 7.26
CA GLY A 93 9.76 -13.87 7.46
C GLY A 93 9.96 -12.57 8.23
N LYS A 94 10.79 -12.56 9.28
CA LYS A 94 11.01 -11.35 10.09
C LYS A 94 11.64 -10.20 9.30
N ARG A 95 12.68 -10.49 8.50
CA ARG A 95 13.37 -9.48 7.69
C ARG A 95 12.47 -9.02 6.54
N PHE A 96 11.73 -9.94 5.93
CA PHE A 96 10.79 -9.60 4.88
C PHE A 96 9.67 -8.68 5.38
N LEU A 97 9.05 -9.00 6.52
CA LEU A 97 8.01 -8.15 7.13
C LEU A 97 8.56 -6.77 7.50
N PHE A 98 9.74 -6.71 8.13
CA PHE A 98 10.37 -5.44 8.46
C PHE A 98 10.61 -4.59 7.20
N TYR A 99 11.12 -5.18 6.14
CA TYR A 99 11.33 -4.50 4.86
C TYR A 99 10.01 -4.00 4.26
N TYR A 100 8.97 -4.84 4.24
CA TYR A 100 7.64 -4.49 3.75
C TYR A 100 7.09 -3.25 4.47
N ILE A 101 7.11 -3.27 5.80
CA ILE A 101 6.58 -2.16 6.61
C ILE A 101 7.42 -0.88 6.41
N THR A 102 8.75 -1.00 6.45
CA THR A 102 9.63 0.18 6.32
C THR A 102 9.57 0.82 4.94
N THR A 103 9.45 0.05 3.88
CA THR A 103 9.28 0.60 2.52
C THR A 103 7.91 1.25 2.34
N GLY A 104 6.86 0.68 2.92
CA GLY A 104 5.53 1.30 2.93
C GLY A 104 5.53 2.62 3.71
N MET A 105 6.09 2.65 4.92
CA MET A 105 6.24 3.90 5.67
C MET A 105 7.08 4.94 4.91
N GLY A 106 8.17 4.50 4.26
CA GLY A 106 8.97 5.38 3.40
C GLY A 106 8.16 5.98 2.27
N ALA A 107 7.31 5.20 1.62
CA ALA A 107 6.41 5.68 0.58
C ALA A 107 5.37 6.68 1.11
N ALA A 108 4.83 6.46 2.33
CA ALA A 108 3.96 7.41 3.00
C ALA A 108 4.66 8.76 3.20
N LEU A 109 5.90 8.76 3.70
CA LEU A 109 6.68 10.00 3.91
C LEU A 109 6.99 10.71 2.58
N VAL A 110 7.24 9.98 1.50
CA VAL A 110 7.40 10.55 0.16
C VAL A 110 6.09 11.18 -0.32
N GLN A 111 4.95 10.53 -0.07
CA GLN A 111 3.63 11.08 -0.39
C GLN A 111 3.36 12.39 0.37
N GLU A 112 3.67 12.43 1.66
CA GLU A 112 3.56 13.65 2.48
C GLU A 112 4.44 14.78 1.93
N ALA A 113 5.67 14.46 1.56
CA ALA A 113 6.57 15.44 0.95
C ALA A 113 6.02 15.95 -0.39
N ALA A 114 5.48 15.07 -1.23
CA ALA A 114 4.86 15.45 -2.49
C ALA A 114 3.68 16.42 -2.26
N TRP A 115 2.76 16.08 -1.38
CA TRP A 115 1.65 16.96 -1.01
C TRP A 115 2.11 18.31 -0.44
N TYR A 116 3.17 18.32 0.38
CA TYR A 116 3.72 19.57 0.90
C TYR A 116 4.15 20.51 -0.23
N PHE A 117 4.86 19.99 -1.24
CA PHE A 117 5.31 20.84 -2.36
C PHE A 117 4.16 21.22 -3.31
N GLU A 118 3.21 20.34 -3.53
CA GLU A 118 2.08 20.58 -4.43
C GLU A 118 1.05 21.54 -3.82
N LEU A 119 0.75 21.38 -2.53
CA LEU A 119 -0.37 22.07 -1.89
C LEU A 119 0.00 23.40 -1.22
N ARG A 120 1.28 23.67 -0.97
CA ARG A 120 1.73 24.85 -0.19
C ARG A 120 1.18 26.18 -0.68
N SER A 121 1.10 26.38 -1.99
CA SER A 121 0.56 27.63 -2.57
C SER A 121 -0.95 27.72 -2.35
N ALA A 122 -1.67 26.65 -2.68
CA ALA A 122 -3.12 26.56 -2.49
C ALA A 122 -3.52 26.69 -1.01
N ILE A 123 -2.75 26.09 -0.10
CA ILE A 123 -2.96 26.23 1.35
C ILE A 123 -2.82 27.68 1.77
N SER A 124 -1.74 28.38 1.32
CA SER A 124 -1.52 29.79 1.65
C SER A 124 -2.69 30.69 1.19
N GLU A 125 -3.17 30.48 -0.03
CA GLU A 125 -4.30 31.21 -0.59
C GLU A 125 -5.61 30.91 0.17
N THR A 126 -5.86 29.61 0.46
CA THR A 126 -7.06 29.19 1.16
C THR A 126 -7.10 29.70 2.60
N VAL A 127 -5.95 29.67 3.29
CA VAL A 127 -5.84 30.24 4.65
C VAL A 127 -6.09 31.75 4.65
N ALA A 128 -5.62 32.48 3.64
CA ALA A 128 -5.87 33.92 3.53
C ALA A 128 -7.35 34.25 3.31
N LEU A 129 -8.11 33.37 2.63
CA LEU A 129 -9.52 33.57 2.32
C LEU A 129 -10.46 33.08 3.43
N TYR A 130 -10.17 31.93 4.02
CA TYR A 130 -11.12 31.19 4.88
C TYR A 130 -10.59 30.94 6.30
N GLY A 131 -9.30 31.21 6.56
CA GLY A 131 -8.64 30.89 7.81
C GLY A 131 -8.16 29.43 7.87
N TRP A 132 -7.35 29.13 8.92
CA TRP A 132 -6.72 27.81 9.08
C TRP A 132 -7.71 26.69 9.33
N GLU A 133 -8.73 26.91 10.17
CA GLU A 133 -9.72 25.90 10.56
C GLU A 133 -10.47 25.31 9.35
N GLN A 134 -10.97 26.16 8.44
CA GLN A 134 -11.62 25.67 7.23
C GLN A 134 -10.62 25.03 6.27
N THR A 135 -9.40 25.55 6.21
CA THR A 135 -8.36 24.97 5.33
C THR A 135 -7.98 23.57 5.77
N SER A 136 -7.74 23.32 7.07
CA SER A 136 -7.38 22.01 7.59
C SER A 136 -8.49 20.97 7.38
N GLN A 137 -9.76 21.37 7.48
CA GLN A 137 -10.90 20.52 7.14
C GLN A 137 -10.97 20.18 5.64
N LEU A 138 -10.66 21.14 4.76
CA LEU A 138 -10.59 20.87 3.32
C LEU A 138 -9.47 19.90 2.96
N LEU A 139 -8.36 19.93 3.71
CA LEU A 139 -7.24 19.01 3.52
C LEU A 139 -7.58 17.55 3.86
N ASN A 140 -8.65 17.29 4.60
CA ASN A 140 -9.16 15.92 4.84
C ASN A 140 -9.57 15.17 3.56
N ASN A 141 -9.74 15.87 2.42
CA ASN A 141 -10.00 15.23 1.14
C ASN A 141 -8.75 14.62 0.48
N PHE A 142 -7.56 14.96 0.95
CA PHE A 142 -6.30 14.39 0.46
C PHE A 142 -5.99 13.11 1.22
N ILE A 143 -6.45 11.99 0.66
CA ILE A 143 -6.30 10.66 1.25
C ILE A 143 -5.62 9.74 0.24
N THR A 144 -4.63 8.98 0.69
CA THR A 144 -4.07 7.87 -0.09
C THR A 144 -4.24 6.54 0.61
N VAL A 145 -4.43 5.47 -0.18
CA VAL A 145 -4.59 4.09 0.28
C VAL A 145 -3.82 3.15 -0.67
N GLY A 146 -3.33 2.05 -0.15
CA GLY A 146 -2.77 0.98 -0.96
C GLY A 146 -1.42 0.47 -0.50
N ALA A 147 -1.17 -0.81 -0.79
CA ALA A 147 0.10 -1.47 -0.56
C ALA A 147 1.15 -1.15 -1.65
N SER A 148 0.84 -0.30 -2.62
CA SER A 148 1.68 -0.06 -3.81
C SER A 148 3.10 0.39 -3.45
N GLY A 149 3.26 1.27 -2.47
CA GLY A 149 4.58 1.71 -2.01
C GLY A 149 5.45 0.56 -1.53
N ALA A 150 4.91 -0.34 -0.69
CA ALA A 150 5.59 -1.54 -0.25
C ALA A 150 5.81 -2.55 -1.40
N ALA A 151 4.84 -2.69 -2.31
CA ALA A 151 4.95 -3.56 -3.47
C ALA A 151 6.07 -3.11 -4.42
N PHE A 152 6.21 -1.82 -4.68
CA PHE A 152 7.36 -1.27 -5.42
C PHE A 152 8.69 -1.50 -4.69
N GLY A 153 8.71 -1.36 -3.35
CA GLY A 153 9.88 -1.71 -2.56
C GLY A 153 10.29 -3.19 -2.72
N ILE A 154 9.31 -4.11 -2.66
CA ILE A 154 9.53 -5.54 -2.93
C ILE A 154 10.08 -5.77 -4.34
N LEU A 155 9.52 -5.12 -5.35
CA LEU A 155 9.97 -5.25 -6.74
C LEU A 155 11.41 -4.74 -6.91
N LEU A 156 11.75 -3.61 -6.30
CA LEU A 156 13.10 -3.07 -6.30
C LEU A 156 14.10 -4.02 -5.64
N ALA A 157 13.76 -4.56 -4.47
CA ALA A 157 14.60 -5.56 -3.80
C ALA A 157 14.77 -6.81 -4.65
N PHE A 158 13.70 -7.32 -5.25
CA PHE A 158 13.76 -8.47 -6.13
C PHE A 158 14.69 -8.22 -7.32
N GLY A 159 14.59 -7.09 -8.00
CA GLY A 159 15.47 -6.71 -9.10
C GLY A 159 16.95 -6.61 -8.67
N GLY A 160 17.21 -6.07 -7.47
CA GLY A 160 18.57 -6.00 -6.92
C GLY A 160 19.20 -7.36 -6.57
N PHE A 161 18.40 -8.27 -5.98
CA PHE A 161 18.88 -9.59 -5.59
C PHE A 161 18.89 -10.61 -6.75
N PHE A 162 17.99 -10.44 -7.72
CA PHE A 162 17.81 -11.37 -8.85
C PHE A 162 17.86 -10.66 -10.20
N PRO A 163 18.94 -9.92 -10.53
CA PRO A 163 18.99 -9.04 -11.71
C PRO A 163 18.82 -9.78 -13.05
N ASN A 164 19.14 -11.07 -13.08
CA ASN A 164 19.03 -11.90 -14.27
C ASN A 164 17.76 -12.77 -14.31
N ALA A 165 16.88 -12.64 -13.30
CA ALA A 165 15.63 -13.38 -13.29
C ALA A 165 14.75 -12.96 -14.48
N PRO A 166 14.23 -13.91 -15.27
CA PRO A 166 13.28 -13.58 -16.32
C PRO A 166 11.96 -13.15 -15.71
N LEU A 167 11.52 -11.94 -16.03
CA LEU A 167 10.19 -11.43 -15.70
C LEU A 167 9.32 -11.45 -16.95
N PHE A 168 8.11 -11.95 -16.80
CA PHE A 168 7.11 -11.91 -17.87
C PHE A 168 6.10 -10.82 -17.50
N ILE A 169 5.94 -9.85 -18.40
CA ILE A 169 4.85 -8.87 -18.27
C ILE A 169 3.54 -9.62 -18.51
N ILE A 170 2.56 -9.41 -17.66
CA ILE A 170 1.23 -10.01 -17.82
C ILE A 170 0.71 -9.66 -19.23
N PHE A 171 0.31 -10.69 -19.98
CA PHE A 171 -0.16 -10.63 -21.38
C PHE A 171 0.92 -10.40 -22.45
N ILE A 172 2.20 -10.24 -22.11
CA ILE A 172 3.27 -10.12 -23.08
C ILE A 172 4.26 -11.29 -22.87
N PRO A 173 4.35 -12.27 -23.77
CA PRO A 173 5.18 -13.46 -23.59
C PRO A 173 6.67 -13.20 -23.88
N ILE A 174 7.12 -11.97 -23.74
CA ILE A 174 8.53 -11.60 -23.94
C ILE A 174 9.19 -11.48 -22.57
N PRO A 175 10.19 -12.32 -22.24
CA PRO A 175 10.91 -12.20 -21.00
C PRO A 175 11.78 -10.94 -21.00
N ILE A 176 11.65 -10.14 -19.95
CA ILE A 176 12.56 -9.04 -19.65
C ILE A 176 13.41 -9.42 -18.42
N LYS A 177 14.58 -8.82 -18.27
CA LYS A 177 15.38 -9.01 -17.04
C LYS A 177 14.82 -8.14 -15.93
N ALA A 178 14.95 -8.61 -14.68
CA ALA A 178 14.52 -7.89 -13.48
C ALA A 178 15.35 -6.61 -13.16
N LYS A 179 16.35 -6.34 -13.97
CA LYS A 179 17.34 -5.27 -13.84
C LYS A 179 16.87 -3.99 -14.51
#